data_c145725d1b6ce8649c95a38657f9e27b
#
_entry.id   c145725d1b6ce8649c95a38657f9e27b
#
_cell.length_a   1.000
_cell.length_b   1.000
_cell.length_c   1.000
_cell.angle_alpha   90.00
_cell.angle_beta   90.00
_cell.angle_gamma   90.00
#
_symmetry.space_group_name_H-M   'P 1'
#
loop_
_entity.id
_entity.type
_entity.pdbx_description
1 polymer ?
#
loop_
_entity_poly.entity_id
_entity_poly.type
_entity_poly.pdbx_seq_one_letter_code
_entity_poly.pdbx_strand_id
1 'polypeptide(L)'
;MYNYLKGKLVEKTPTYVVIDVGGIGFMVNISLTTYSKIKDQENIKLFTYFAVREDAQVLYGFADINERLIFEKLITVSGVGANTARLILSSLTTDEAYDAIVQSKADVLQELRGLGGKLLRELL
;
A
#
# COMPACT_ATOMS: atom_id res chain seq x y z
N MET A 1 8.19 12.56 9.36
CA MET A 1 7.62 11.58 8.44
C MET A 1 8.61 10.44 8.21
N TYR A 2 8.13 9.21 8.17
CA TYR A 2 9.01 8.05 8.05
C TYR A 2 9.16 7.67 6.59
N ASN A 3 10.40 7.64 6.07
CA ASN A 3 10.66 7.22 4.70
C ASN A 3 10.65 5.69 4.56
N TYR A 4 11.20 5.01 5.54
CA TYR A 4 11.18 3.55 5.59
C TYR A 4 11.33 3.08 7.03
N LEU A 5 10.92 1.84 7.25
CA LEU A 5 11.19 1.13 8.50
C LEU A 5 11.99 -0.13 8.16
N LYS A 6 13.06 -0.36 8.94
CA LYS A 6 13.89 -1.55 8.80
C LYS A 6 13.98 -2.22 10.15
N GLY A 7 13.59 -3.47 10.24
CA GLY A 7 13.62 -4.17 11.50
C GLY A 7 13.15 -5.60 11.38
N LYS A 8 12.82 -6.18 12.53
CA LYS A 8 12.40 -7.57 12.63
C LYS A 8 10.92 -7.72 12.38
N LEU A 9 10.56 -8.67 11.52
CA LEU A 9 9.17 -9.02 11.26
C LEU A 9 8.65 -9.87 12.43
N VAL A 10 7.77 -9.28 13.24
CA VAL A 10 7.25 -9.92 14.46
C VAL A 10 5.92 -10.60 14.20
N GLU A 11 5.06 -9.97 13.39
CA GLU A 11 3.75 -10.50 13.05
C GLU A 11 3.49 -10.23 11.58
N LYS A 12 2.92 -11.21 10.88
CA LYS A 12 2.65 -11.10 9.45
C LYS A 12 1.25 -11.61 9.15
N THR A 13 0.45 -10.75 8.54
CA THR A 13 -0.87 -11.10 7.99
C THR A 13 -0.97 -10.58 6.56
N PRO A 14 -1.96 -11.04 5.78
CA PRO A 14 -2.14 -10.54 4.41
C PRO A 14 -2.47 -9.04 4.33
N THR A 15 -2.94 -8.42 5.41
CA THR A 15 -3.39 -7.04 5.41
C THR A 15 -2.48 -6.10 6.19
N TYR A 16 -1.72 -6.63 7.14
CA TYR A 16 -0.79 -5.84 7.93
C TYR A 16 0.36 -6.69 8.45
N VAL A 17 1.43 -6.02 8.83
CA VAL A 17 2.55 -6.62 9.54
C VAL A 17 2.87 -5.78 10.77
N VAL A 18 3.57 -6.39 11.72
CA VAL A 18 4.20 -5.66 12.82
C VAL A 18 5.70 -5.80 12.68
N ILE A 19 6.38 -4.67 12.57
CA ILE A 19 7.84 -4.61 12.44
C ILE A 19 8.43 -3.99 13.70
N ASP A 20 9.37 -4.71 14.31
CA ASP A 20 10.06 -4.25 15.52
C ASP A 20 11.32 -3.48 15.11
N VAL A 21 11.33 -2.20 15.44
CA VAL A 21 12.45 -1.32 15.17
C VAL A 21 12.96 -0.79 16.51
N GLY A 22 14.07 -1.36 16.97
CA GLY A 22 14.69 -0.93 18.22
C GLY A 22 13.81 -1.09 19.46
N GLY A 23 12.93 -2.09 19.48
CA GLY A 23 12.02 -2.34 20.60
C GLY A 23 10.65 -1.69 20.45
N ILE A 24 10.40 -0.98 19.35
CA ILE A 24 9.10 -0.39 19.06
C ILE A 24 8.42 -1.21 17.98
N GLY A 25 7.23 -1.73 18.27
CA GLY A 25 6.43 -2.48 17.28
C GLY A 25 5.54 -1.54 16.48
N PHE A 26 5.84 -1.38 15.19
CA PHE A 26 5.03 -0.58 14.28
C PHE A 26 4.05 -1.49 13.53
N MET A 27 2.76 -1.17 13.60
CA MET A 27 1.76 -1.82 12.76
C MET A 27 1.73 -1.10 11.42
N VAL A 28 1.95 -1.86 10.34
CA VAL A 28 2.05 -1.31 8.99
C VAL A 28 1.07 -2.04 8.09
N ASN A 29 0.15 -1.31 7.47
CA ASN A 29 -0.79 -1.89 6.51
C ASN A 29 -0.09 -2.12 5.19
N ILE A 30 -0.33 -3.28 4.58
CA ILE A 30 0.35 -3.68 3.35
C ILE A 30 -0.65 -4.18 2.31
N SER A 31 -0.21 -4.20 1.05
CA SER A 31 -0.93 -4.84 -0.04
C SER A 31 -0.61 -6.33 -0.09
N LEU A 32 -1.41 -7.10 -0.82
CA LEU A 32 -1.09 -8.51 -1.08
C LEU A 32 0.19 -8.64 -1.90
N THR A 33 0.47 -7.68 -2.76
CA THR A 33 1.72 -7.62 -3.53
C THR A 33 2.92 -7.57 -2.59
N THR A 34 2.90 -6.67 -1.61
CA THR A 34 3.96 -6.58 -0.60
C THR A 34 4.02 -7.84 0.26
N TYR A 35 2.86 -8.35 0.69
CA TYR A 35 2.79 -9.59 1.46
C TYR A 35 3.52 -10.74 0.76
N SER A 36 3.29 -10.89 -0.54
CA SER A 36 3.94 -11.93 -1.34
C SER A 36 5.45 -11.74 -1.45
N LYS A 37 5.92 -10.50 -1.50
CA LYS A 37 7.33 -10.18 -1.68
C LYS A 37 8.16 -10.34 -0.41
N ILE A 38 7.60 -10.03 0.76
CA ILE A 38 8.34 -10.13 2.01
C ILE A 38 8.48 -11.57 2.50
N LYS A 39 7.60 -12.48 2.08
CA LYS A 39 7.65 -13.90 2.44
C LYS A 39 7.84 -14.12 3.95
N ASP A 40 8.70 -15.05 4.34
CA ASP A 40 8.99 -15.38 5.74
C ASP A 40 10.35 -14.84 6.18
N GLN A 41 10.76 -13.68 5.67
CA GLN A 41 12.01 -13.06 6.04
C GLN A 41 11.97 -12.59 7.50
N GLU A 42 13.04 -12.85 8.23
CA GLU A 42 13.15 -12.43 9.62
C GLU A 42 13.33 -10.90 9.73
N ASN A 43 14.17 -10.34 8.88
CA ASN A 43 14.42 -8.91 8.81
C ASN A 43 13.94 -8.35 7.51
N ILE A 44 13.17 -7.27 7.57
CA ILE A 44 12.59 -6.64 6.39
C ILE A 44 12.81 -5.14 6.40
N LYS A 45 12.75 -4.55 5.22
CA LYS A 45 12.69 -3.11 5.03
C LYS A 45 11.43 -2.79 4.25
N LEU A 46 10.61 -1.91 4.80
CA LEU A 46 9.41 -1.43 4.14
C LEU A 46 9.52 0.06 3.90
N PHE A 47 9.28 0.48 2.67
CA PHE A 47 9.12 1.89 2.34
C PHE A 47 7.74 2.31 2.80
N THR A 48 7.63 3.43 3.51
CA THR A 48 6.40 3.77 4.21
C THR A 48 5.75 5.03 3.66
N TYR A 49 4.43 5.07 3.85
CA TYR A 49 3.62 6.26 3.66
C TYR A 49 2.82 6.47 4.95
N PHE A 50 2.98 7.62 5.56
CA PHE A 50 2.32 7.94 6.83
C PHE A 50 1.10 8.81 6.56
N ALA A 51 -0.09 8.23 6.70
CA ALA A 51 -1.35 8.92 6.51
C ALA A 51 -1.83 9.47 7.84
N VAL A 52 -1.93 10.78 7.94
CA VAL A 52 -2.42 11.45 9.13
C VAL A 52 -3.81 12.00 8.83
N ARG A 53 -4.78 11.57 9.62
CA ARG A 53 -6.15 12.07 9.58
C ARG A 53 -6.49 12.67 10.93
N GLU A 54 -7.62 13.37 10.98
CA GLU A 54 -8.12 13.99 12.19
C GLU A 54 -8.27 12.98 13.35
N ASP A 55 -8.72 11.77 13.02
CA ASP A 55 -9.07 10.73 13.98
C ASP A 55 -8.12 9.51 13.96
N ALA A 56 -7.13 9.48 13.07
CA ALA A 56 -6.25 8.32 12.94
C ALA A 56 -4.90 8.67 12.33
N GLN A 57 -3.90 7.88 12.71
CA GLN A 57 -2.57 7.87 12.10
C GLN A 57 -2.32 6.46 11.62
N VAL A 58 -2.09 6.29 10.32
CA VAL A 58 -1.98 4.98 9.69
C VAL A 58 -0.70 4.90 8.86
N LEU A 59 0.09 3.85 9.09
CA LEU A 59 1.26 3.55 8.28
C LEU A 59 0.90 2.54 7.20
N TYR A 60 1.31 2.84 5.98
CA TYR A 60 1.27 1.91 4.84
C TYR A 60 2.70 1.57 4.46
N GLY A 61 2.96 0.31 4.16
CA GLY A 61 4.30 -0.16 3.85
C GLY A 61 4.35 -0.93 2.54
N PHE A 62 5.48 -0.81 1.86
CA PHE A 62 5.70 -1.39 0.53
C PHE A 62 7.07 -2.05 0.49
N ALA A 63 7.12 -3.26 -0.07
CA ALA A 63 8.39 -3.98 -0.22
C ALA A 63 9.32 -3.27 -1.21
N ASP A 64 8.75 -2.62 -2.23
CA ASP A 64 9.48 -1.91 -3.27
C ASP A 64 9.14 -0.43 -3.27
N ILE A 65 10.14 0.40 -3.52
CA ILE A 65 9.94 1.84 -3.65
C ILE A 65 9.02 2.17 -4.84
N ASN A 66 9.05 1.37 -5.89
CA ASN A 66 8.18 1.56 -7.05
C ASN A 66 6.72 1.38 -6.70
N GLU A 67 6.39 0.41 -5.87
CA GLU A 67 5.02 0.23 -5.39
C GLU A 67 4.56 1.45 -4.59
N ARG A 68 5.42 2.01 -3.73
CA ARG A 68 5.10 3.23 -3.00
C ARG A 68 4.86 4.41 -3.92
N LEU A 69 5.67 4.55 -4.97
CA LEU A 69 5.49 5.63 -5.96
C LEU A 69 4.14 5.51 -6.67
N ILE A 70 3.75 4.29 -7.05
CA ILE A 70 2.45 4.04 -7.65
C ILE A 70 1.32 4.37 -6.67
N PHE A 71 1.46 3.95 -5.42
CA PHE A 71 0.50 4.28 -4.37
C PHE A 71 0.32 5.79 -4.24
N GLU A 72 1.41 6.53 -4.18
CA GLU A 72 1.38 7.99 -4.07
C GLU A 72 0.68 8.64 -5.27
N LYS A 73 0.87 8.07 -6.47
CA LYS A 73 0.18 8.54 -7.67
C LYS A 73 -1.33 8.23 -7.60
N LEU A 74 -1.69 7.04 -7.16
CA LEU A 74 -3.09 6.65 -7.06
C LEU A 74 -3.88 7.55 -6.11
N ILE A 75 -3.31 7.91 -4.97
CA ILE A 75 -4.00 8.75 -4.00
C ILE A 75 -4.20 10.20 -4.48
N THR A 76 -3.51 10.61 -5.55
CA THR A 76 -3.77 11.92 -6.17
C THR A 76 -5.03 11.91 -7.04
N VAL A 77 -5.54 10.72 -7.40
CA VAL A 77 -6.75 10.60 -8.20
C VAL A 77 -7.97 10.87 -7.32
N SER A 78 -8.84 11.75 -7.80
CA SER A 78 -10.07 12.10 -7.07
C SER A 78 -10.90 10.85 -6.78
N GLY A 79 -11.31 10.68 -5.53
CA GLY A 79 -12.09 9.53 -5.09
C GLY A 79 -11.27 8.30 -4.70
N VAL A 80 -9.94 8.36 -4.81
CA VAL A 80 -9.05 7.26 -4.39
C VAL A 80 -8.34 7.66 -3.10
N GLY A 81 -8.77 7.07 -2.00
CA GLY A 81 -8.08 7.23 -0.71
C GLY A 81 -6.97 6.20 -0.53
N ALA A 82 -6.24 6.30 0.57
CA ALA A 82 -5.10 5.43 0.84
C ALA A 82 -5.50 3.95 0.92
N ASN A 83 -6.58 3.62 1.60
CA ASN A 83 -7.03 2.23 1.68
C ASN A 83 -7.48 1.68 0.34
N THR A 84 -8.15 2.51 -0.48
CA THR A 84 -8.54 2.14 -1.83
C THR A 84 -7.32 1.87 -2.70
N ALA A 85 -6.30 2.73 -2.63
CA ALA A 85 -5.06 2.54 -3.36
C ALA A 85 -4.36 1.23 -2.96
N ARG A 86 -4.35 0.92 -1.66
CA ARG A 86 -3.81 -0.35 -1.16
C ARG A 86 -4.55 -1.56 -1.77
N LEU A 87 -5.88 -1.49 -1.84
CA LEU A 87 -6.69 -2.56 -2.42
C LEU A 87 -6.45 -2.70 -3.92
N ILE A 88 -6.29 -1.59 -4.63
CA ILE A 88 -5.95 -1.61 -6.05
C ILE A 88 -4.61 -2.31 -6.27
N LEU A 89 -3.61 -1.99 -5.45
CA LEU A 89 -2.29 -2.61 -5.54
C LEU A 89 -2.29 -4.07 -5.11
N SER A 90 -3.30 -4.51 -4.38
CA SER A 90 -3.50 -5.93 -4.07
C SER A 90 -4.11 -6.69 -5.25
N SER A 91 -4.83 -6.00 -6.13
CA SER A 91 -5.53 -6.58 -7.28
C SER A 91 -4.71 -6.52 -8.57
N LEU A 92 -3.81 -5.54 -8.68
CA LEU A 92 -2.96 -5.33 -9.85
C LEU A 92 -1.50 -5.50 -9.47
N THR A 93 -0.69 -5.97 -10.41
CA THR A 93 0.75 -5.92 -10.22
C THR A 93 1.21 -4.46 -10.27
N THR A 94 2.40 -4.20 -9.72
CA THR A 94 3.01 -2.87 -9.78
C THR A 94 3.17 -2.41 -11.23
N ASP A 95 3.57 -3.33 -12.13
CA ASP A 95 3.76 -3.03 -13.54
C ASP A 95 2.44 -2.66 -14.22
N GLU A 96 1.35 -3.39 -13.94
CA GLU A 96 0.04 -3.09 -14.50
C GLU A 96 -0.45 -1.71 -14.06
N ALA A 97 -0.30 -1.39 -12.77
CA ALA A 97 -0.70 -0.09 -12.24
C ALA A 97 0.17 1.04 -12.82
N TYR A 98 1.48 0.80 -12.94
CA TYR A 98 2.41 1.76 -13.53
C TYR A 98 2.05 2.04 -14.99
N ASP A 99 1.80 0.99 -15.78
CA ASP A 99 1.43 1.14 -17.19
C ASP A 99 0.16 1.95 -17.36
N ALA A 100 -0.84 1.72 -16.50
CA ALA A 100 -2.09 2.47 -16.53
C ALA A 100 -1.86 3.96 -16.28
N ILE A 101 -0.97 4.30 -15.36
CA ILE A 101 -0.65 5.69 -15.02
C ILE A 101 0.17 6.36 -16.12
N VAL A 102 1.24 5.68 -16.57
CA VAL A 102 2.19 6.24 -17.55
C VAL A 102 1.51 6.47 -18.90
N GLN A 103 0.65 5.57 -19.32
CA GLN A 103 -0.06 5.72 -20.59
C GLN A 103 -1.14 6.79 -20.53
N SER A 104 -1.36 7.38 -19.37
CA SER A 104 -2.34 8.46 -19.16
C SER A 104 -3.72 8.12 -19.74
N LYS A 105 -4.09 6.85 -19.68
CA LYS A 105 -5.39 6.41 -20.14
C LYS A 105 -6.42 6.75 -19.07
N ALA A 106 -7.02 7.92 -19.21
CA ALA A 106 -8.01 8.42 -18.27
C ALA A 106 -9.14 7.40 -18.04
N ASP A 107 -9.54 6.68 -19.09
CA ASP A 107 -10.53 5.62 -19.04
C ASP A 107 -10.07 4.45 -18.16
N VAL A 108 -8.80 4.04 -18.27
CA VAL A 108 -8.25 2.97 -17.44
C VAL A 108 -8.19 3.40 -15.99
N LEU A 109 -7.77 4.63 -15.72
CA LEU A 109 -7.78 5.18 -14.35
C LEU A 109 -9.20 5.28 -13.81
N GLN A 110 -10.16 5.63 -14.67
CA GLN A 110 -11.57 5.65 -14.29
C GLN A 110 -12.08 4.25 -13.96
N GLU A 111 -11.70 3.24 -14.73
CA GLU A 111 -12.03 1.85 -14.45
C GLU A 111 -11.41 1.39 -13.13
N LEU A 112 -10.15 1.72 -12.88
CA LEU A 112 -9.48 1.40 -11.62
C LEU A 112 -10.17 2.07 -10.44
N ARG A 113 -10.56 3.31 -10.60
CA ARG A 113 -11.32 4.05 -9.58
C ARG A 113 -12.69 3.43 -9.35
N GLY A 114 -13.38 3.05 -10.44
CA GLY A 114 -14.66 2.36 -10.36
C GLY A 114 -14.52 1.00 -9.68
N LEU A 115 -13.48 0.25 -10.03
CA LEU A 115 -13.18 -1.03 -9.40
C LEU A 115 -12.84 -0.85 -7.92
N GLY A 116 -12.06 0.15 -7.58
CA GLY A 116 -11.75 0.47 -6.20
C GLY A 116 -12.98 0.85 -5.42
N GLY A 117 -13.86 1.66 -6.01
CA GLY A 117 -15.14 2.03 -5.40
C GLY A 117 -16.05 0.84 -5.23
N LYS A 118 -16.07 -0.06 -6.21
CA LYS A 118 -16.85 -1.30 -6.12
C LYS A 118 -16.32 -2.21 -5.02
N LEU A 119 -14.99 -2.37 -4.94
CA LEU A 119 -14.37 -3.16 -3.88
C LEU A 119 -14.67 -2.58 -2.50
N LEU A 120 -14.62 -1.26 -2.37
CA LEU A 120 -14.99 -0.61 -1.11
C LEU A 120 -16.44 -0.89 -0.73
N ARG A 121 -17.36 -0.81 -1.71
CA ARG A 121 -18.78 -1.08 -1.45
C ARG A 121 -19.01 -2.53 -1.05
N GLU A 122 -18.25 -3.47 -1.60
CA GLU A 122 -18.35 -4.89 -1.25
C GLU A 122 -17.74 -5.20 0.10
N LEU A 123 -16.69 -4.45 0.50
CA LEU A 123 -15.99 -4.67 1.77
C LEU A 123 -16.62 -3.91 2.94
N LEU A 124 -17.38 -2.88 2.67
CA LEU A 124 -18.08 -2.10 3.68
C LEU A 124 -19.53 -2.56 3.82
#